data_9eb78601288af0e3ef2e4fc8c0c8f79e
#
_entry.id   9eb78601288af0e3ef2e4fc8c0c8f79e
#
_cell.length_a   1.000
_cell.length_b   1.000
_cell.length_c   1.000
_cell.angle_alpha   90.00
_cell.angle_beta   90.00
_cell.angle_gamma   90.00
#
_symmetry.space_group_name_H-M   'P 1'
#
loop_
_entity.id
_entity.type
_entity.pdbx_description
1 polymer ?
#
loop_
_entity_poly.entity_id
_entity_poly.type
_entity_poly.pdbx_seq_one_letter_code
_entity_poly.pdbx_strand_id
1 'polypeptide(L)'
;MKARIVWADPVRDLLLELSPREQRLILEKVDMLARFPFMYPLREKSKRFRHHRWFTAGNWLVYYRVASGVVYIRGLWPAQIP
;
A
#
# COMPACT_ATOMS: atom_id res chain seq x y z
N MET A 1 -19.14 -6.29 -2.06
CA MET A 1 -18.39 -6.32 -3.33
C MET A 1 -16.92 -6.02 -3.03
N LYS A 2 -16.00 -6.83 -3.57
CA LYS A 2 -14.58 -6.64 -3.33
C LYS A 2 -14.01 -5.61 -4.29
N ALA A 3 -13.17 -4.71 -3.78
CA ALA A 3 -12.40 -3.81 -4.61
C ALA A 3 -11.30 -4.60 -5.34
N ARG A 4 -10.98 -4.14 -6.54
CA ARG A 4 -9.89 -4.70 -7.32
C ARG A 4 -8.56 -4.08 -6.86
N ILE A 5 -7.51 -4.88 -6.77
CA ILE A 5 -6.18 -4.40 -6.38
C ILE A 5 -5.30 -4.29 -7.61
N VAL A 6 -4.71 -3.12 -7.81
CA VAL A 6 -3.78 -2.85 -8.91
C VAL A 6 -2.48 -2.32 -8.34
N TRP A 7 -1.37 -2.95 -8.71
CA TRP A 7 -0.03 -2.55 -8.29
C TRP A 7 0.63 -1.71 -9.37
N ALA A 8 1.18 -0.55 -9.00
CA ALA A 8 2.05 0.19 -9.90
C ALA A 8 3.29 -0.66 -10.19
N ASP A 9 3.74 -0.66 -11.45
CA ASP A 9 4.84 -1.53 -11.87
C ASP A 9 6.11 -1.38 -11.01
N PRO A 10 6.60 -0.16 -10.71
CA PRO A 10 7.79 -0.03 -9.86
C PRO A 10 7.57 -0.56 -8.45
N VAL A 11 6.36 -0.45 -7.91
CA VAL A 11 6.03 -0.94 -6.57
C VAL A 11 6.01 -2.45 -6.55
N ARG A 12 5.41 -3.07 -7.57
CA ARG A 12 5.39 -4.52 -7.71
C ARG A 12 6.81 -5.07 -7.85
N ASP A 13 7.64 -4.41 -8.66
CA ASP A 13 9.02 -4.85 -8.87
C ASP A 13 9.80 -4.82 -7.56
N LEU A 14 9.63 -3.76 -6.76
CA LEU A 14 10.28 -3.67 -5.46
C LEU A 14 9.77 -4.75 -4.50
N LEU A 15 8.45 -4.98 -4.48
CA LEU A 15 7.86 -6.03 -3.64
C LEU A 15 8.51 -7.38 -3.90
N LEU A 16 8.72 -7.70 -5.18
CA LEU A 16 9.29 -8.99 -5.58
C LEU A 16 10.77 -9.14 -5.15
N GLU A 17 11.45 -8.06 -4.85
CA GLU A 17 12.82 -8.07 -4.34
C GLU A 17 12.90 -8.27 -2.84
N LEU A 18 11.80 -8.11 -2.13
CA LEU A 18 11.78 -8.26 -0.67
C LEU A 18 11.84 -9.74 -0.27
N SER A 19 12.18 -9.98 1.00
CA SER A 19 12.17 -11.33 1.54
C SER A 19 10.75 -11.90 1.51
N PRO A 20 10.60 -13.24 1.47
CA PRO A 20 9.27 -13.87 1.53
C PRO A 20 8.44 -13.42 2.73
N ARG A 21 9.09 -13.23 3.88
CA ARG A 21 8.41 -12.76 5.09
C ARG A 21 7.85 -11.34 4.92
N GLU A 22 8.66 -10.45 4.36
CA GLU A 22 8.24 -9.07 4.13
C GLU A 22 7.12 -9.01 3.10
N GLN A 23 7.23 -9.77 2.02
CA GLN A 23 6.17 -9.87 1.03
C GLN A 23 4.86 -10.33 1.66
N ARG A 24 4.91 -11.35 2.51
CA ARG A 24 3.73 -11.89 3.17
C ARG A 24 3.05 -10.85 4.04
N LEU A 25 3.83 -10.11 4.85
CA LEU A 25 3.27 -9.08 5.72
C LEU A 25 2.54 -8.00 4.93
N ILE A 26 3.13 -7.57 3.82
CA ILE A 26 2.53 -6.55 2.97
C ILE A 26 1.28 -7.10 2.29
N LEU A 27 1.37 -8.29 1.69
CA LEU A 27 0.26 -8.88 0.95
C LEU A 27 -0.95 -9.19 1.83
N GLU A 28 -0.73 -9.63 3.06
CA GLU A 28 -1.83 -9.89 4.00
C GLU A 28 -2.64 -8.60 4.26
N LYS A 29 -1.95 -7.48 4.46
CA LYS A 29 -2.63 -6.21 4.70
C LYS A 29 -3.29 -5.68 3.43
N VAL A 30 -2.65 -5.84 2.27
CA VAL A 30 -3.24 -5.41 1.00
C VAL A 30 -4.50 -6.21 0.69
N ASP A 31 -4.51 -7.50 1.00
CA ASP A 31 -5.70 -8.34 0.81
C ASP A 31 -6.91 -7.81 1.58
N MET A 32 -6.69 -7.25 2.76
CA MET A 32 -7.77 -6.65 3.54
C MET A 32 -8.38 -5.44 2.85
N LEU A 33 -7.60 -4.74 2.04
CA LEU A 33 -8.08 -3.56 1.31
C LEU A 33 -9.12 -3.91 0.27
N ALA A 34 -9.13 -5.14 -0.23
CA ALA A 34 -10.16 -5.58 -1.17
C ALA A 34 -11.56 -5.50 -0.53
N ARG A 35 -11.65 -5.75 0.77
CA ARG A 35 -12.91 -5.70 1.52
C ARG A 35 -13.13 -4.35 2.19
N PHE A 36 -12.05 -3.72 2.67
CA PHE A 36 -12.12 -2.48 3.46
C PHE A 36 -11.17 -1.44 2.89
N PRO A 37 -11.44 -0.93 1.67
CA PRO A 37 -10.49 -0.04 0.99
C PRO A 37 -10.23 1.27 1.71
N PHE A 38 -11.15 1.72 2.56
CA PHE A 38 -11.02 3.00 3.27
C PHE A 38 -10.59 2.85 4.73
N MET A 39 -10.08 1.67 5.12
CA MET A 39 -9.78 1.39 6.52
C MET A 39 -8.58 2.15 7.08
N TYR A 40 -7.66 2.60 6.22
CA TYR A 40 -6.48 3.34 6.65
C TYR A 40 -6.61 4.83 6.38
N PRO A 41 -5.90 5.68 7.16
CA PRO A 41 -6.06 7.14 7.05
C PRO A 41 -5.43 7.73 5.80
N LEU A 42 -5.89 8.93 5.45
CA LEU A 42 -5.29 9.74 4.40
C LEU A 42 -3.99 10.37 4.88
N ARG A 43 -3.02 10.52 3.99
CA ARG A 43 -1.74 11.18 4.26
C ARG A 43 -1.84 12.65 3.87
N GLU A 44 -2.38 13.46 4.75
CA GLU A 44 -2.66 14.86 4.44
C GLU A 44 -1.41 15.75 4.36
N LYS A 45 -0.37 15.41 5.12
CA LYS A 45 0.82 16.24 5.25
C LYS A 45 1.90 15.96 4.20
N SER A 46 1.74 14.92 3.40
CA SER A 46 2.71 14.57 2.38
C SER A 46 2.39 15.28 1.07
N LYS A 47 3.38 16.01 0.52
CA LYS A 47 3.21 16.64 -0.79
C LYS A 47 3.11 15.59 -1.90
N ARG A 48 3.91 14.53 -1.80
CA ARG A 48 4.01 13.50 -2.83
C ARG A 48 2.82 12.56 -2.84
N PHE A 49 2.35 12.18 -1.64
CA PHE A 49 1.26 11.23 -1.49
C PHE A 49 0.01 11.86 -0.87
N ARG A 50 -0.16 13.14 -1.12
CA ARG A 50 -1.38 13.84 -0.73
C ARG A 50 -2.59 13.13 -1.35
N HIS A 51 -3.65 12.98 -0.60
CA HIS A 51 -4.85 12.24 -1.00
C HIS A 51 -4.68 10.73 -1.12
N HIS A 52 -3.50 10.20 -0.76
CA HIS A 52 -3.28 8.77 -0.66
C HIS A 52 -3.51 8.32 0.77
N ARG A 53 -3.97 7.09 0.92
CA ARG A 53 -4.04 6.42 2.21
C ARG A 53 -2.75 5.67 2.45
N TRP A 54 -2.46 5.36 3.71
CA TRP A 54 -1.20 4.73 4.06
C TRP A 54 -1.35 3.77 5.22
N PHE A 55 -0.47 2.78 5.28
CA PHE A 55 -0.32 1.88 6.41
C PHE A 55 1.11 1.38 6.47
N THR A 56 1.47 0.77 7.61
CA THR A 56 2.76 0.12 7.77
C THR A 56 2.58 -1.40 7.82
N ALA A 57 3.52 -2.12 7.24
CA ALA A 57 3.59 -3.57 7.28
C ALA A 57 5.05 -3.95 7.56
N GLY A 58 5.32 -4.40 8.80
CA GLY A 58 6.69 -4.58 9.24
C GLY A 58 7.45 -3.25 9.16
N ASN A 59 8.59 -3.24 8.48
CA ASN A 59 9.41 -2.03 8.30
C ASN A 59 9.10 -1.29 7.01
N TRP A 60 7.95 -1.53 6.42
CA TRP A 60 7.57 -0.93 5.15
C TRP A 60 6.35 -0.04 5.29
N LEU A 61 6.39 1.09 4.59
CA LEU A 61 5.31 2.06 4.49
C LEU A 61 4.67 1.88 3.12
N VAL A 62 3.35 1.69 3.10
CA VAL A 62 2.61 1.46 1.85
C VAL A 62 1.62 2.59 1.65
N TYR A 63 1.66 3.19 0.44
CA TYR A 63 0.70 4.20 0.03
C TYR A 63 -0.22 3.65 -1.05
N TYR A 64 -1.49 3.94 -0.93
CA TYR A 64 -2.47 3.52 -1.92
C TYR A 64 -3.54 4.58 -2.12
N ARG A 65 -4.24 4.46 -3.21
CA ARG A 65 -5.35 5.34 -3.55
C ARG A 65 -6.54 4.50 -3.97
N VAL A 66 -7.75 4.94 -3.61
CA VAL A 66 -8.98 4.27 -3.99
C VAL A 66 -9.74 5.14 -4.98
N ALA A 67 -10.12 4.56 -6.10
CA ALA A 67 -10.91 5.25 -7.10
C ALA A 67 -11.77 4.25 -7.85
N SER A 68 -13.06 4.53 -7.94
CA SER A 68 -14.02 3.74 -8.73
C SER A 68 -13.94 2.23 -8.49
N GLY A 69 -13.90 1.84 -7.21
CA GLY A 69 -13.86 0.42 -6.83
C GLY A 69 -12.52 -0.26 -7.03
N VAL A 70 -11.46 0.52 -7.28
CA VAL A 70 -10.12 0.00 -7.48
C VAL A 70 -9.18 0.58 -6.43
N VAL A 71 -8.36 -0.29 -5.85
CA VAL A 71 -7.28 0.07 -4.94
C VAL A 71 -5.97 0.07 -5.73
N TYR A 72 -5.36 1.23 -5.86
CA TYR A 72 -4.09 1.39 -6.56
C TYR A 72 -2.96 1.46 -5.54
N ILE A 73 -2.08 0.47 -5.51
CA ILE A 73 -0.90 0.49 -4.64
C ILE A 73 0.17 1.32 -5.35
N ARG A 74 0.47 2.49 -4.78
CA ARG A 74 1.24 3.53 -5.46
C ARG A 74 2.63 3.75 -4.91
N GLY A 75 2.90 3.35 -3.68
CA GLY A 75 4.21 3.56 -3.08
C GLY A 75 4.56 2.50 -2.06
N LEU A 76 5.84 2.18 -1.97
CA LEU A 76 6.39 1.24 -1.01
C LEU A 76 7.76 1.79 -0.57
N TRP A 77 7.85 2.20 0.69
CA TRP A 77 9.02 2.88 1.23
C TRP A 77 9.45 2.26 2.55
N PRO A 78 10.74 2.27 2.88
CA PRO A 78 11.16 1.91 4.22
C PRO A 78 10.49 2.82 5.25
N ALA A 79 9.84 2.22 6.24
CA ALA A 79 9.13 2.97 7.27
C ALA A 79 10.08 3.55 8.31
N GLN A 80 11.24 2.93 8.44
CA GLN A 80 12.23 3.33 9.43
C GLN A 80 13.03 4.51 8.94
N ILE A 81 12.92 5.62 9.67
CA ILE A 81 13.70 6.82 9.38
C ILE A 81 14.89 6.82 10.31
N PRO A 82 16.13 6.88 9.78
CA PRO A 82 17.32 6.95 10.62
C PRO A 82 17.35 8.19 11.50
#